data_3a76fff66c8e4fa3d7cb5865d5c0e31a
#
_entry.id   3a76fff66c8e4fa3d7cb5865d5c0e31a
#
_cell.length_a   1.000
_cell.length_b   1.000
_cell.length_c   1.000
_cell.angle_alpha   90.00
_cell.angle_beta   90.00
_cell.angle_gamma   90.00
#
_symmetry.space_group_name_H-M   'P 1'
#
loop_
_entity.id
_entity.type
_entity.pdbx_description
1 polymer ?
#
loop_
_entity_poly.entity_id
_entity_poly.type
_entity_poly.pdbx_seq_one_letter_code
_entity_poly.pdbx_strand_id
1 'polypeptide(L)'
;MASITQRYDVGGVMLPRPFKIRRLGHFGFNVFKLAEGIEFYTNLLGFRLSDTLDFSRAPWFPKDADLGDPRGYFMRYGTDHHAFVLFNKKVMDFRADRKFAPEVTVNQITWQCGSLREIVDAHTYFGEHRIPIQRVGRDMPGSNWHVYVYDPDGHTTELYYGIEQIGWNQASKPTAMYDRGFRERPSLPQMSEIAEMAEALAKGIDLLSGHRTRESLPATYDVEGILLPRPFKITRVGPVSLFVADVERAEAFYSEHLGFVKSEEIVYRGARCVFLRCGAEHHSVGLFPRELRRTLGLSEHTTCMSFGLQVGTYAQLRAAVAFLKSHGVKFVDSIPPELSPGIDYSAFALDPDGHCLQLYYYMEQVGWNGRVRTAAERRRVVTPWRDALEPLSDTYVDQVFQGPLG
;
A
#
# COMPACT_ATOMS: atom_id res chain seq x y z
N MET A 1 -19.46 28.25 -22.75
CA MET A 1 -20.46 27.52 -21.95
C MET A 1 -19.70 26.68 -20.96
N ALA A 2 -19.81 26.93 -19.67
CA ALA A 2 -19.20 26.09 -18.65
C ALA A 2 -19.85 24.70 -18.76
N SER A 3 -19.06 23.67 -19.07
CA SER A 3 -19.47 22.28 -19.00
C SER A 3 -20.00 22.03 -17.60
N ILE A 4 -21.26 21.65 -17.46
CA ILE A 4 -21.80 21.17 -16.19
C ILE A 4 -21.05 19.87 -15.91
N THR A 5 -20.03 19.94 -15.08
CA THR A 5 -19.26 18.75 -14.68
C THR A 5 -20.23 17.82 -13.95
N GLN A 6 -20.45 16.64 -14.49
CA GLN A 6 -21.30 15.61 -13.88
C GLN A 6 -20.91 15.41 -12.43
N ARG A 7 -21.89 15.36 -11.54
CA ARG A 7 -21.68 15.09 -10.12
C ARG A 7 -22.41 13.83 -9.70
N TYR A 8 -21.80 13.10 -8.80
CA TYR A 8 -22.26 11.81 -8.29
C TYR A 8 -22.53 11.92 -6.80
N ASP A 9 -23.63 11.34 -6.34
CA ASP A 9 -23.88 11.17 -4.91
C ASP A 9 -23.06 9.98 -4.38
N VAL A 10 -22.09 10.27 -3.54
CA VAL A 10 -21.23 9.27 -2.90
C VAL A 10 -21.44 9.34 -1.39
N GLY A 11 -22.37 8.51 -0.89
CA GLY A 11 -22.69 8.48 0.54
C GLY A 11 -23.25 9.80 1.09
N GLY A 12 -24.06 10.52 0.31
CA GLY A 12 -24.66 11.82 0.66
C GLY A 12 -23.79 13.03 0.31
N VAL A 13 -22.65 12.83 -0.32
CA VAL A 13 -21.75 13.92 -0.75
C VAL A 13 -21.66 13.97 -2.27
N MET A 14 -21.87 15.15 -2.84
CA MET A 14 -21.80 15.36 -4.29
C MET A 14 -20.36 15.54 -4.75
N LEU A 15 -19.79 14.53 -5.40
CA LEU A 15 -18.42 14.50 -5.90
C LEU A 15 -18.36 14.53 -7.43
N PRO A 16 -17.25 14.98 -8.03
CA PRO A 16 -17.03 14.91 -9.48
C PRO A 16 -16.70 13.49 -9.99
N ARG A 17 -16.61 12.51 -9.11
CA ARG A 17 -16.36 11.08 -9.38
C ARG A 17 -17.35 10.24 -8.57
N PRO A 18 -17.73 9.03 -9.05
CA PRO A 18 -18.69 8.18 -8.34
C PRO A 18 -18.09 7.37 -7.19
N PHE A 19 -16.91 7.74 -6.71
CA PHE A 19 -16.20 7.09 -5.61
C PHE A 19 -15.33 8.10 -4.85
N LYS A 20 -14.97 7.74 -3.62
CA LYS A 20 -13.97 8.44 -2.81
C LYS A 20 -12.96 7.45 -2.26
N ILE A 21 -11.68 7.70 -2.54
CA ILE A 21 -10.58 6.98 -1.89
C ILE A 21 -10.48 7.43 -0.43
N ARG A 22 -10.40 6.44 0.48
CA ARG A 22 -10.33 6.64 1.93
C ARG A 22 -8.90 6.56 2.46
N ARG A 23 -8.16 5.55 2.01
CA ARG A 23 -6.78 5.28 2.45
C ARG A 23 -6.06 4.37 1.47
N LEU A 24 -4.73 4.28 1.61
CA LEU A 24 -3.97 3.17 1.06
C LEU A 24 -4.36 1.90 1.83
N GLY A 25 -4.84 0.89 1.13
CA GLY A 25 -5.23 -0.39 1.72
C GLY A 25 -4.07 -1.37 1.74
N HIS A 26 -3.53 -1.64 0.57
CA HIS A 26 -2.37 -2.52 0.43
C HIS A 26 -1.48 -2.12 -0.73
N PHE A 27 -0.27 -2.66 -0.73
CA PHE A 27 0.77 -2.39 -1.70
C PHE A 27 1.56 -3.67 -1.98
N GLY A 28 2.20 -3.78 -3.12
CA GLY A 28 2.97 -4.96 -3.42
C GLY A 28 4.16 -4.75 -4.33
N PHE A 29 5.16 -5.63 -4.15
CA PHE A 29 6.31 -5.72 -5.02
C PHE A 29 6.36 -7.06 -5.79
N ASN A 30 6.91 -6.99 -6.99
CA ASN A 30 7.44 -8.11 -7.73
C ASN A 30 8.94 -8.17 -7.46
N VAL A 31 9.44 -9.25 -6.87
CA VAL A 31 10.82 -9.38 -6.40
C VAL A 31 11.53 -10.56 -7.06
N PHE A 32 12.84 -10.44 -7.24
CA PHE A 32 13.68 -11.54 -7.77
C PHE A 32 14.14 -12.47 -6.64
N LYS A 33 14.35 -11.93 -5.43
CA LYS A 33 14.81 -12.64 -4.24
C LYS A 33 13.65 -12.92 -3.30
N LEU A 34 12.69 -13.74 -3.76
CA LEU A 34 11.42 -13.93 -3.08
C LEU A 34 11.60 -14.53 -1.67
N ALA A 35 12.46 -15.54 -1.50
CA ALA A 35 12.66 -16.19 -0.21
C ALA A 35 13.25 -15.22 0.82
N GLU A 36 14.30 -14.48 0.44
CA GLU A 36 14.92 -13.46 1.28
C GLU A 36 13.95 -12.31 1.58
N GLY A 37 13.10 -11.95 0.58
CA GLY A 37 12.04 -10.97 0.75
C GLY A 37 11.03 -11.40 1.80
N ILE A 38 10.54 -12.64 1.73
CA ILE A 38 9.59 -13.19 2.72
C ILE A 38 10.22 -13.13 4.12
N GLU A 39 11.45 -13.59 4.29
CA GLU A 39 12.14 -13.55 5.56
C GLU A 39 12.30 -12.11 6.08
N PHE A 40 12.70 -11.20 5.22
CA PHE A 40 12.86 -9.79 5.55
C PHE A 40 11.54 -9.15 6.04
N TYR A 41 10.46 -9.31 5.29
CA TYR A 41 9.18 -8.70 5.64
C TYR A 41 8.51 -9.37 6.84
N THR A 42 8.65 -10.69 7.01
CA THR A 42 8.05 -11.40 8.15
C THR A 42 8.93 -11.34 9.40
N ASN A 43 10.20 -11.75 9.31
CA ASN A 43 11.07 -11.90 10.49
C ASN A 43 11.65 -10.57 10.95
N LEU A 44 12.04 -9.66 10.04
CA LEU A 44 12.64 -8.38 10.43
C LEU A 44 11.60 -7.28 10.60
N LEU A 45 10.65 -7.14 9.69
CA LEU A 45 9.64 -6.07 9.76
C LEU A 45 8.38 -6.45 10.53
N GLY A 46 8.10 -7.74 10.72
CA GLY A 46 7.00 -8.21 11.54
C GLY A 46 5.64 -8.27 10.84
N PHE A 47 5.62 -8.30 9.53
CA PHE A 47 4.40 -8.64 8.81
C PHE A 47 4.04 -10.11 9.04
N ARG A 48 2.75 -10.42 9.11
CA ARG A 48 2.23 -11.77 9.29
C ARG A 48 1.68 -12.31 7.99
N LEU A 49 2.10 -13.50 7.60
CA LEU A 49 1.55 -14.17 6.42
C LEU A 49 0.08 -14.54 6.66
N SER A 50 -0.81 -14.07 5.83
CA SER A 50 -2.23 -14.38 5.90
C SER A 50 -2.61 -15.51 4.94
N ASP A 51 -1.99 -15.54 3.77
CA ASP A 51 -2.29 -16.57 2.77
C ASP A 51 -1.22 -16.61 1.67
N THR A 52 -1.31 -17.65 0.85
CA THR A 52 -0.53 -17.78 -0.38
C THR A 52 -1.43 -18.13 -1.56
N LEU A 53 -1.05 -17.67 -2.75
CA LEU A 53 -1.72 -18.02 -4.01
C LEU A 53 -0.72 -18.68 -4.97
N ASP A 54 -0.97 -19.93 -5.32
CA ASP A 54 -0.13 -20.69 -6.24
C ASP A 54 -0.56 -20.44 -7.70
N PHE A 55 0.33 -19.83 -8.47
CA PHE A 55 0.12 -19.55 -9.90
C PHE A 55 0.51 -20.70 -10.83
N SER A 56 1.13 -21.77 -10.34
CA SER A 56 1.54 -22.90 -11.19
C SER A 56 0.39 -23.56 -11.95
N ARG A 57 -0.84 -23.40 -11.43
CA ARG A 57 -2.07 -23.90 -12.05
C ARG A 57 -2.75 -22.91 -12.97
N ALA A 58 -2.23 -21.68 -13.09
CA ALA A 58 -2.83 -20.68 -13.95
C ALA A 58 -2.64 -21.04 -15.43
N PRO A 59 -3.63 -20.81 -16.31
CA PRO A 59 -3.54 -21.15 -17.73
C PRO A 59 -2.39 -20.46 -18.47
N TRP A 60 -1.94 -19.31 -17.98
CA TRP A 60 -0.84 -18.53 -18.53
C TRP A 60 0.53 -18.95 -18.00
N PHE A 61 0.60 -19.81 -16.96
CA PHE A 61 1.87 -20.24 -16.35
C PHE A 61 2.62 -21.19 -17.29
N PRO A 62 3.90 -20.93 -17.61
CA PRO A 62 4.69 -21.78 -18.49
C PRO A 62 5.06 -23.08 -17.79
N LYS A 63 4.70 -24.23 -18.40
CA LYS A 63 4.92 -25.55 -17.78
C LYS A 63 6.39 -26.01 -17.79
N ASP A 64 7.16 -25.49 -18.74
CA ASP A 64 8.52 -25.95 -19.02
C ASP A 64 9.61 -24.96 -18.56
N ALA A 65 9.25 -23.89 -17.84
CA ALA A 65 10.20 -22.90 -17.36
C ALA A 65 10.45 -23.06 -15.85
N ASP A 66 11.70 -23.11 -15.46
CA ASP A 66 12.09 -22.98 -14.05
C ASP A 66 12.07 -21.51 -13.64
N LEU A 67 10.96 -21.09 -13.06
CA LEU A 67 10.75 -19.71 -12.58
C LEU A 67 10.98 -19.58 -11.08
N GLY A 68 11.33 -20.66 -10.38
CA GLY A 68 11.40 -20.71 -8.93
C GLY A 68 10.01 -20.80 -8.29
N ASP A 69 9.85 -20.27 -7.09
CA ASP A 69 8.58 -20.34 -6.35
C ASP A 69 7.45 -19.60 -7.10
N PRO A 70 6.38 -20.29 -7.51
CA PRO A 70 5.27 -19.71 -8.26
C PRO A 70 4.24 -19.02 -7.37
N ARG A 71 4.43 -19.00 -6.05
CA ARG A 71 3.43 -18.45 -5.10
C ARG A 71 3.53 -16.95 -4.96
N GLY A 72 2.37 -16.33 -4.77
CA GLY A 72 2.23 -14.97 -4.22
C GLY A 72 1.97 -15.06 -2.71
N TYR A 73 2.51 -14.11 -1.96
CA TYR A 73 2.45 -14.07 -0.50
C TYR A 73 1.72 -12.84 -0.04
N PHE A 74 0.68 -13.03 0.77
CA PHE A 74 -0.22 -11.99 1.26
C PHE A 74 0.02 -11.77 2.74
N MET A 75 0.46 -10.58 3.12
CA MET A 75 0.95 -10.28 4.47
C MET A 75 0.22 -9.08 5.07
N ARG A 76 0.07 -9.08 6.39
CA ARG A 76 -0.60 -8.02 7.15
C ARG A 76 0.24 -7.54 8.33
N TYR A 77 -0.02 -6.31 8.76
CA TYR A 77 0.45 -5.77 10.04
C TYR A 77 -0.70 -5.62 11.06
N GLY A 78 -1.93 -5.53 10.60
CA GLY A 78 -3.17 -5.34 11.34
C GLY A 78 -4.18 -6.45 11.10
N THR A 79 -5.46 -6.08 11.03
CA THR A 79 -6.60 -7.01 10.85
C THR A 79 -7.00 -7.22 9.39
N ASP A 80 -6.69 -6.28 8.48
CA ASP A 80 -6.92 -6.51 7.06
C ASP A 80 -6.20 -7.79 6.62
N HIS A 81 -6.82 -8.61 5.80
CA HIS A 81 -6.24 -9.86 5.31
C HIS A 81 -4.82 -9.65 4.79
N HIS A 82 -4.60 -8.59 4.05
CA HIS A 82 -3.27 -8.18 3.65
C HIS A 82 -3.18 -6.66 3.49
N ALA A 83 -2.00 -6.15 3.80
CA ALA A 83 -1.59 -4.77 3.58
C ALA A 83 -0.34 -4.71 2.70
N PHE A 84 0.31 -5.86 2.51
CA PHE A 84 1.50 -5.98 1.70
C PHE A 84 1.52 -7.34 0.98
N VAL A 85 1.96 -7.35 -0.28
CA VAL A 85 2.06 -8.57 -1.08
C VAL A 85 3.42 -8.67 -1.77
N LEU A 86 3.94 -9.90 -1.87
CA LEU A 86 5.15 -10.21 -2.63
C LEU A 86 4.86 -11.28 -3.68
N PHE A 87 5.36 -11.04 -4.88
CA PHE A 87 5.28 -11.98 -5.99
C PHE A 87 6.65 -12.17 -6.63
N ASN A 88 6.89 -13.36 -7.14
CA ASN A 88 8.08 -13.64 -7.93
C ASN A 88 8.03 -12.87 -9.26
N LYS A 89 8.99 -11.97 -9.48
CA LYS A 89 9.06 -11.13 -10.70
C LYS A 89 9.12 -11.99 -11.96
N LYS A 90 9.89 -13.08 -11.95
CA LYS A 90 10.01 -13.98 -13.10
C LYS A 90 8.67 -14.61 -13.48
N VAL A 91 7.84 -14.94 -12.48
CA VAL A 91 6.49 -15.48 -12.71
C VAL A 91 5.55 -14.40 -13.22
N MET A 92 5.58 -13.21 -12.62
CA MET A 92 4.69 -12.12 -13.01
C MET A 92 4.94 -11.57 -14.41
N ASP A 93 6.16 -11.68 -14.93
CA ASP A 93 6.51 -11.23 -16.28
C ASP A 93 5.83 -12.06 -17.40
N PHE A 94 5.35 -13.27 -17.08
CA PHE A 94 4.57 -14.08 -18.04
C PHE A 94 3.09 -13.68 -18.14
N ARG A 95 2.62 -12.82 -17.25
CA ARG A 95 1.24 -12.33 -17.32
C ARG A 95 1.08 -11.35 -18.48
N ALA A 96 0.03 -11.55 -19.27
CA ALA A 96 -0.24 -10.73 -20.44
C ALA A 96 -0.43 -9.24 -20.13
N ASP A 97 -0.99 -8.95 -18.97
CA ASP A 97 -1.25 -7.60 -18.46
C ASP A 97 0.01 -6.86 -18.00
N ARG A 98 1.15 -7.55 -17.86
CA ARG A 98 2.44 -6.95 -17.48
C ARG A 98 3.30 -6.47 -18.66
N LYS A 99 2.88 -6.72 -19.88
CA LYS A 99 3.60 -6.30 -21.10
C LYS A 99 3.67 -4.79 -21.29
N PHE A 100 2.83 -4.03 -20.59
CA PHE A 100 2.80 -2.57 -20.71
C PHE A 100 3.98 -1.86 -20.04
N ALA A 101 4.50 -2.42 -18.96
CA ALA A 101 5.61 -1.84 -18.22
C ALA A 101 6.49 -2.94 -17.58
N PRO A 102 7.32 -3.64 -18.37
CA PRO A 102 8.09 -4.79 -17.89
C PRO A 102 9.11 -4.42 -16.80
N GLU A 103 9.60 -3.17 -16.79
CA GLU A 103 10.53 -2.67 -15.77
C GLU A 103 9.85 -2.27 -14.44
N VAL A 104 8.53 -2.22 -14.39
CA VAL A 104 7.81 -1.86 -13.16
C VAL A 104 7.82 -3.02 -12.18
N THR A 105 8.44 -2.81 -11.02
CA THR A 105 8.46 -3.78 -9.91
C THR A 105 7.33 -3.59 -8.90
N VAL A 106 6.63 -2.47 -8.94
CA VAL A 106 5.41 -2.26 -8.17
C VAL A 106 4.34 -3.20 -8.72
N ASN A 107 3.87 -4.14 -7.89
CA ASN A 107 2.84 -5.08 -8.28
C ASN A 107 1.48 -4.39 -8.35
N GLN A 108 1.14 -3.67 -7.29
CA GLN A 108 -0.12 -2.94 -7.17
C GLN A 108 -0.04 -1.84 -6.11
N ILE A 109 -0.81 -0.78 -6.33
CA ILE A 109 -1.06 0.31 -5.39
C ILE A 109 -2.57 0.33 -5.16
N THR A 110 -3.03 -0.01 -3.97
CA THR A 110 -4.43 -0.35 -3.74
C THR A 110 -5.11 0.61 -2.78
N TRP A 111 -6.18 1.22 -3.23
CA TRP A 111 -6.90 2.28 -2.54
C TRP A 111 -8.28 1.83 -2.11
N GLN A 112 -8.60 1.99 -0.82
CA GLN A 112 -9.89 1.63 -0.28
C GLN A 112 -10.97 2.66 -0.63
N CYS A 113 -12.12 2.17 -1.14
CA CYS A 113 -13.36 2.90 -1.30
C CYS A 113 -14.36 2.53 -0.21
N GLY A 114 -15.43 3.31 -0.07
CA GLY A 114 -16.39 3.19 1.03
C GLY A 114 -17.48 2.14 0.82
N SER A 115 -17.71 1.69 -0.42
CA SER A 115 -18.80 0.76 -0.73
C SER A 115 -18.55 -0.04 -2.01
N LEU A 116 -19.25 -1.18 -2.14
CA LEU A 116 -19.26 -1.95 -3.39
C LEU A 116 -19.84 -1.16 -4.56
N ARG A 117 -20.84 -0.30 -4.30
CA ARG A 117 -21.41 0.59 -5.33
C ARG A 117 -20.34 1.49 -5.93
N GLU A 118 -19.46 2.07 -5.09
CA GLU A 118 -18.37 2.91 -5.58
C GLU A 118 -17.43 2.13 -6.52
N ILE A 119 -17.18 0.84 -6.27
CA ILE A 119 -16.35 -0.01 -7.16
C ILE A 119 -17.09 -0.28 -8.48
N VAL A 120 -18.39 -0.59 -8.43
CA VAL A 120 -19.21 -0.81 -9.62
C VAL A 120 -19.27 0.45 -10.50
N ASP A 121 -19.48 1.58 -9.89
CA ASP A 121 -19.58 2.86 -10.57
C ASP A 121 -18.23 3.37 -11.08
N ALA A 122 -17.13 3.09 -10.33
CA ALA A 122 -15.77 3.37 -10.77
C ALA A 122 -15.41 2.63 -12.06
N HIS A 123 -15.84 1.37 -12.21
CA HIS A 123 -15.63 0.61 -13.45
C HIS A 123 -16.26 1.33 -14.66
N THR A 124 -17.50 1.82 -14.52
CA THR A 124 -18.17 2.59 -15.56
C THR A 124 -17.44 3.89 -15.85
N TYR A 125 -17.11 4.64 -14.80
CA TYR A 125 -16.40 5.91 -14.87
C TYR A 125 -15.06 5.78 -15.61
N PHE A 126 -14.23 4.79 -15.28
CA PHE A 126 -12.96 4.57 -15.97
C PHE A 126 -13.13 4.24 -17.45
N GLY A 127 -14.16 3.45 -17.81
CA GLY A 127 -14.48 3.17 -19.20
C GLY A 127 -14.87 4.43 -19.98
N GLU A 128 -15.74 5.28 -19.42
CA GLU A 128 -16.18 6.55 -20.00
C GLU A 128 -15.02 7.54 -20.21
N HIS A 129 -14.05 7.55 -19.27
CA HIS A 129 -12.86 8.39 -19.33
C HIS A 129 -11.69 7.76 -20.10
N ARG A 130 -11.90 6.59 -20.71
CA ARG A 130 -10.89 5.84 -21.50
C ARG A 130 -9.63 5.52 -20.73
N ILE A 131 -9.76 5.32 -19.40
CA ILE A 131 -8.66 4.86 -18.56
C ILE A 131 -8.54 3.35 -18.76
N PRO A 132 -7.36 2.83 -19.11
CA PRO A 132 -7.18 1.40 -19.37
C PRO A 132 -7.50 0.55 -18.13
N ILE A 133 -8.55 -0.28 -18.25
CA ILE A 133 -8.95 -1.22 -17.20
C ILE A 133 -8.21 -2.54 -17.43
N GLN A 134 -7.48 -3.00 -16.40
CA GLN A 134 -6.81 -4.28 -16.42
C GLN A 134 -7.80 -5.41 -16.15
N ARG A 135 -8.60 -5.28 -15.09
CA ARG A 135 -9.62 -6.26 -14.69
C ARG A 135 -10.59 -5.65 -13.69
N VAL A 136 -11.71 -6.35 -13.51
CA VAL A 136 -12.72 -6.07 -12.49
C VAL A 136 -13.18 -7.38 -11.88
N GLY A 137 -13.57 -7.39 -10.62
CA GLY A 137 -14.12 -8.57 -9.98
C GLY A 137 -13.82 -8.66 -8.50
N ARG A 138 -13.66 -9.90 -8.02
CA ARG A 138 -13.31 -10.22 -6.65
C ARG A 138 -12.10 -11.12 -6.64
N ASP A 139 -11.02 -10.68 -6.05
CA ASP A 139 -9.79 -11.46 -5.99
C ASP A 139 -9.73 -12.36 -4.75
N MET A 140 -8.96 -13.40 -4.92
CA MET A 140 -8.62 -14.38 -3.93
C MET A 140 -7.10 -14.42 -3.78
N PRO A 141 -6.56 -14.57 -2.59
CA PRO A 141 -7.21 -14.55 -1.28
C PRO A 141 -7.51 -13.12 -0.80
N GLY A 142 -8.28 -12.99 0.28
CA GLY A 142 -8.63 -11.70 0.90
C GLY A 142 -9.96 -11.13 0.45
N SER A 143 -10.55 -11.67 -0.62
CA SER A 143 -11.97 -11.49 -0.94
C SER A 143 -12.46 -10.07 -1.23
N ASN A 144 -11.56 -9.15 -1.60
CA ASN A 144 -11.94 -7.79 -1.91
C ASN A 144 -12.50 -7.64 -3.33
N TRP A 145 -13.58 -6.89 -3.45
CA TRP A 145 -14.09 -6.43 -4.73
C TRP A 145 -13.22 -5.31 -5.27
N HIS A 146 -12.90 -5.34 -6.56
CA HIS A 146 -11.95 -4.39 -7.12
C HIS A 146 -12.23 -4.00 -8.57
N VAL A 147 -11.61 -2.87 -8.94
CA VAL A 147 -11.31 -2.49 -10.32
C VAL A 147 -9.85 -2.07 -10.40
N TYR A 148 -9.12 -2.69 -11.32
CA TYR A 148 -7.71 -2.38 -11.60
C TYR A 148 -7.59 -1.53 -12.86
N VAL A 149 -6.82 -0.47 -12.77
CA VAL A 149 -6.46 0.42 -13.88
C VAL A 149 -4.95 0.64 -13.91
N TYR A 150 -4.45 1.19 -15.00
CA TYR A 150 -3.06 1.62 -15.10
C TYR A 150 -2.95 3.13 -14.92
N ASP A 151 -1.95 3.56 -14.16
CA ASP A 151 -1.52 4.96 -14.18
C ASP A 151 -0.72 5.26 -15.47
N PRO A 152 -0.34 6.53 -15.72
CA PRO A 152 0.39 6.89 -16.93
C PRO A 152 1.76 6.24 -17.11
N ASP A 153 2.38 5.77 -16.02
CA ASP A 153 3.66 5.08 -16.03
C ASP A 153 3.54 3.55 -16.04
N GLY A 154 2.31 3.04 -16.07
CA GLY A 154 2.02 1.60 -16.11
C GLY A 154 2.01 0.92 -14.75
N HIS A 155 1.97 1.68 -13.65
CA HIS A 155 1.71 1.07 -12.35
C HIS A 155 0.26 0.60 -12.27
N THR A 156 0.07 -0.61 -11.79
CA THR A 156 -1.26 -1.11 -11.51
C THR A 156 -1.84 -0.38 -10.30
N THR A 157 -2.94 0.32 -10.50
CA THR A 157 -3.68 1.03 -9.47
C THR A 157 -5.02 0.34 -9.27
N GLU A 158 -5.34 0.00 -8.04
CA GLU A 158 -6.55 -0.72 -7.66
C GLU A 158 -7.44 0.14 -6.79
N LEU A 159 -8.74 0.21 -7.12
CA LEU A 159 -9.77 0.60 -6.17
C LEU A 159 -10.45 -0.64 -5.64
N TYR A 160 -10.61 -0.75 -4.31
CA TYR A 160 -11.21 -1.93 -3.70
C TYR A 160 -12.19 -1.61 -2.57
N TYR A 161 -13.03 -2.61 -2.27
CA TYR A 161 -13.94 -2.62 -1.14
C TYR A 161 -14.08 -4.04 -0.59
N GLY A 162 -14.24 -4.15 0.74
CA GLY A 162 -14.67 -5.40 1.38
C GLY A 162 -13.57 -6.44 1.56
N ILE A 163 -12.33 -6.01 1.90
CA ILE A 163 -11.27 -6.95 2.26
C ILE A 163 -11.63 -7.72 3.54
N GLU A 164 -11.33 -9.00 3.56
CA GLU A 164 -11.49 -9.87 4.72
C GLU A 164 -10.74 -9.33 5.95
N GLN A 165 -11.36 -9.45 7.11
CA GLN A 165 -10.75 -9.09 8.40
C GLN A 165 -10.33 -10.36 9.14
N ILE A 166 -9.04 -10.44 9.50
CA ILE A 166 -8.51 -11.57 10.29
C ILE A 166 -8.78 -11.32 11.77
N GLY A 167 -9.57 -12.21 12.35
CA GLY A 167 -9.97 -12.11 13.75
C GLY A 167 -8.95 -12.68 14.74
N TRP A 168 -9.39 -12.87 15.98
CA TRP A 168 -8.59 -13.36 17.10
C TRP A 168 -7.98 -14.75 16.87
N ASN A 169 -8.65 -15.62 16.12
CA ASN A 169 -8.17 -16.95 15.78
C ASN A 169 -7.03 -16.93 14.78
N GLN A 170 -6.67 -15.78 14.23
CA GLN A 170 -5.61 -15.58 13.24
C GLN A 170 -5.80 -16.38 11.93
N ALA A 171 -7.02 -16.85 11.67
CA ALA A 171 -7.34 -17.64 10.49
C ALA A 171 -7.92 -16.76 9.37
N SER A 172 -7.46 -16.98 8.15
CA SER A 172 -8.15 -16.51 6.95
C SER A 172 -9.30 -17.44 6.58
N LYS A 173 -10.23 -16.94 5.79
CA LYS A 173 -11.28 -17.79 5.20
C LYS A 173 -10.63 -18.84 4.29
N PRO A 174 -11.13 -20.06 4.22
CA PRO A 174 -10.56 -21.09 3.36
C PRO A 174 -10.72 -20.75 1.88
N THR A 175 -9.70 -21.06 1.08
CA THR A 175 -9.68 -20.79 -0.36
C THR A 175 -10.91 -21.33 -1.09
N ALA A 176 -11.45 -22.48 -0.64
CA ALA A 176 -12.66 -23.09 -1.22
C ALA A 176 -13.92 -22.20 -1.08
N MET A 177 -13.98 -21.27 -0.12
CA MET A 177 -15.07 -20.29 -0.03
C MET A 177 -15.03 -19.29 -1.16
N TYR A 178 -13.88 -19.09 -1.73
CA TYR A 178 -13.60 -18.01 -2.65
C TYR A 178 -13.28 -18.47 -4.06
N ASP A 179 -13.35 -19.75 -4.36
CA ASP A 179 -13.14 -20.31 -5.69
C ASP A 179 -14.19 -19.81 -6.70
N ARG A 180 -14.44 -18.52 -6.62
CA ARG A 180 -15.27 -17.77 -7.54
C ARG A 180 -14.33 -16.81 -8.27
N GLY A 181 -13.66 -17.31 -9.27
CA GLY A 181 -12.84 -16.47 -10.13
C GLY A 181 -13.65 -15.37 -10.80
N PHE A 182 -14.10 -14.42 -10.01
CA PHE A 182 -14.86 -13.29 -10.51
C PHE A 182 -13.97 -12.45 -11.42
N ARG A 183 -14.40 -12.40 -12.66
CA ARG A 183 -13.85 -11.50 -13.66
C ARG A 183 -14.92 -10.58 -14.22
N GLU A 184 -16.04 -10.47 -13.51
CA GLU A 184 -17.22 -9.74 -13.92
C GLU A 184 -17.54 -8.64 -12.93
N ARG A 185 -18.22 -7.62 -13.45
CA ARG A 185 -18.78 -6.56 -12.63
C ARG A 185 -19.76 -7.16 -11.60
N PRO A 186 -19.58 -6.88 -10.31
CA PRO A 186 -20.44 -7.43 -9.28
C PRO A 186 -21.89 -6.91 -9.41
N SER A 187 -22.84 -7.79 -9.06
CA SER A 187 -24.25 -7.38 -8.88
C SER A 187 -24.43 -6.68 -7.53
N LEU A 188 -25.43 -5.80 -7.48
CA LEU A 188 -25.87 -5.16 -6.25
C LEU A 188 -27.28 -5.62 -5.89
N PRO A 189 -27.57 -5.89 -4.58
CA PRO A 189 -26.65 -5.88 -3.46
C PRO A 189 -25.71 -7.10 -3.45
N GLN A 190 -24.59 -6.96 -2.74
CA GLN A 190 -23.68 -8.09 -2.47
C GLN A 190 -24.37 -9.08 -1.49
N MET A 191 -24.05 -10.36 -1.63
CA MET A 191 -24.41 -11.37 -0.64
C MET A 191 -23.80 -11.02 0.73
N SER A 192 -24.57 -11.17 1.79
CA SER A 192 -24.07 -10.94 3.15
C SER A 192 -23.03 -12.00 3.54
N GLU A 193 -22.12 -11.67 4.43
CA GLU A 193 -21.12 -12.62 4.94
C GLU A 193 -21.79 -13.86 5.60
N ILE A 194 -22.90 -13.67 6.33
CA ILE A 194 -23.66 -14.76 6.91
C ILE A 194 -24.19 -15.70 5.83
N ALA A 195 -24.69 -15.16 4.73
CA ALA A 195 -25.17 -15.97 3.61
C ALA A 195 -24.03 -16.72 2.90
N GLU A 196 -22.87 -16.09 2.74
CA GLU A 196 -21.66 -16.75 2.19
C GLU A 196 -21.21 -17.92 3.09
N MET A 197 -21.21 -17.72 4.40
CA MET A 197 -20.86 -18.76 5.36
C MET A 197 -21.87 -19.93 5.33
N ALA A 198 -23.16 -19.62 5.28
CA ALA A 198 -24.21 -20.64 5.20
C ALA A 198 -24.10 -21.47 3.91
N GLU A 199 -23.82 -20.83 2.78
CA GLU A 199 -23.57 -21.49 1.51
C GLU A 199 -22.33 -22.40 1.55
N ALA A 200 -21.24 -21.92 2.17
CA ALA A 200 -20.01 -22.69 2.33
C ALA A 200 -20.24 -23.95 3.20
N LEU A 201 -20.93 -23.80 4.32
CA LEU A 201 -21.30 -24.93 5.20
C LEU A 201 -22.20 -25.94 4.47
N ALA A 202 -23.18 -25.47 3.70
CA ALA A 202 -24.05 -26.35 2.91
C ALA A 202 -23.27 -27.14 1.83
N LYS A 203 -22.15 -26.62 1.37
CA LYS A 203 -21.20 -27.31 0.45
C LYS A 203 -20.19 -28.19 1.18
N GLY A 204 -20.27 -28.33 2.50
CA GLY A 204 -19.35 -29.13 3.30
C GLY A 204 -17.94 -28.50 3.44
N ILE A 205 -17.80 -27.21 3.24
CA ILE A 205 -16.51 -26.53 3.42
C ILE A 205 -16.26 -26.33 4.92
N ASP A 206 -15.11 -26.80 5.40
CA ASP A 206 -14.64 -26.51 6.75
C ASP A 206 -14.16 -25.05 6.83
N LEU A 207 -14.93 -24.21 7.50
CA LEU A 207 -14.62 -22.77 7.66
C LEU A 207 -13.34 -22.51 8.46
N LEU A 208 -12.84 -23.51 9.20
CA LEU A 208 -11.61 -23.40 9.98
C LEU A 208 -10.36 -23.90 9.23
N SER A 209 -10.50 -24.39 8.00
CA SER A 209 -9.40 -24.90 7.19
C SER A 209 -8.56 -23.81 6.52
N GLY A 210 -8.87 -22.54 6.71
CA GLY A 210 -8.09 -21.41 6.20
C GLY A 210 -6.68 -21.32 6.80
N HIS A 211 -5.82 -20.57 6.14
CA HIS A 211 -4.46 -20.33 6.62
C HIS A 211 -4.45 -19.69 8.02
N ARG A 212 -3.56 -20.13 8.88
CA ARG A 212 -3.36 -19.57 10.22
C ARG A 212 -1.91 -19.16 10.41
N THR A 213 -1.70 -17.89 10.66
CA THR A 213 -0.38 -17.39 11.01
C THR A 213 -0.07 -17.72 12.48
N ARG A 214 1.16 -18.20 12.69
CA ARG A 214 1.73 -18.34 14.03
C ARG A 214 3.02 -17.53 14.09
N GLU A 215 3.17 -16.69 15.11
CA GLU A 215 4.44 -16.04 15.39
C GLU A 215 5.44 -17.11 15.85
N SER A 216 6.57 -17.18 15.17
CA SER A 216 7.63 -18.16 15.44
C SER A 216 8.75 -17.60 16.32
N LEU A 217 8.87 -16.27 16.41
CA LEU A 217 9.91 -15.62 17.16
C LEU A 217 9.46 -15.34 18.60
N PRO A 218 10.36 -15.51 19.60
CA PRO A 218 10.03 -15.23 20.99
C PRO A 218 9.79 -13.73 21.20
N ALA A 219 8.77 -13.38 22.00
CA ALA A 219 8.47 -12.02 22.39
C ALA A 219 9.40 -11.59 23.54
N THR A 220 10.55 -10.99 23.20
CA THR A 220 11.63 -10.67 24.14
C THR A 220 11.87 -9.17 24.33
N TYR A 221 11.29 -8.33 23.46
CA TYR A 221 11.44 -6.89 23.53
C TYR A 221 10.25 -6.27 24.26
N ASP A 222 10.53 -5.54 25.35
CA ASP A 222 9.53 -4.68 25.97
C ASP A 222 9.36 -3.40 25.14
N VAL A 223 8.19 -3.25 24.55
CA VAL A 223 7.82 -2.09 23.74
C VAL A 223 6.64 -1.41 24.45
N GLU A 224 6.97 -0.41 25.26
CA GLU A 224 5.97 0.38 25.99
C GLU A 224 5.04 -0.50 26.86
N GLY A 225 5.61 -1.52 27.54
CA GLY A 225 4.90 -2.44 28.41
C GLY A 225 4.29 -3.66 27.71
N ILE A 226 4.51 -3.81 26.41
CA ILE A 226 4.04 -4.96 25.61
C ILE A 226 5.26 -5.74 25.12
N LEU A 227 5.30 -7.04 25.41
CA LEU A 227 6.36 -7.91 24.88
C LEU A 227 6.10 -8.23 23.40
N LEU A 228 7.05 -7.88 22.55
CA LEU A 228 7.02 -8.14 21.12
C LEU A 228 8.27 -8.92 20.66
N PRO A 229 8.19 -9.61 19.52
CA PRO A 229 9.35 -10.28 18.93
C PRO A 229 10.38 -9.31 18.34
N ARG A 230 10.04 -8.02 18.22
CA ARG A 230 10.88 -6.94 17.67
C ARG A 230 10.71 -5.69 18.52
N PRO A 231 11.70 -4.78 18.56
CA PRO A 231 11.61 -3.58 19.39
C PRO A 231 10.72 -2.48 18.81
N PHE A 232 9.89 -2.81 17.84
CA PHE A 232 8.94 -1.91 17.19
C PHE A 232 7.79 -2.70 16.56
N LYS A 233 6.74 -1.97 16.19
CA LYS A 233 5.60 -2.51 15.43
C LYS A 233 5.25 -1.59 14.28
N ILE A 234 5.05 -2.15 13.09
CA ILE A 234 4.44 -1.44 11.97
C ILE A 234 2.96 -1.21 12.28
N THR A 235 2.52 0.04 12.23
CA THR A 235 1.15 0.45 12.56
C THR A 235 0.37 0.92 11.33
N ARG A 236 1.06 1.30 10.25
CA ARG A 236 0.45 1.75 9.00
C ARG A 236 1.40 1.52 7.83
N VAL A 237 0.84 1.31 6.64
CA VAL A 237 1.56 1.32 5.36
C VAL A 237 1.23 2.58 4.57
N GLY A 238 2.19 3.03 3.75
CA GLY A 238 2.17 4.30 3.02
C GLY A 238 3.00 5.38 3.74
N PRO A 239 3.30 6.50 3.04
CA PRO A 239 2.91 6.85 1.68
C PRO A 239 3.62 6.01 0.62
N VAL A 240 3.14 6.08 -0.61
CA VAL A 240 3.82 5.52 -1.80
C VAL A 240 4.46 6.66 -2.57
N SER A 241 5.76 6.61 -2.76
CA SER A 241 6.50 7.56 -3.59
C SER A 241 6.95 6.88 -4.88
N LEU A 242 6.67 7.50 -6.02
CA LEU A 242 6.90 6.93 -7.34
C LEU A 242 7.84 7.79 -8.16
N PHE A 243 8.74 7.13 -8.89
CA PHE A 243 9.45 7.74 -9.99
C PHE A 243 8.59 7.67 -11.25
N VAL A 244 8.25 8.82 -11.80
CA VAL A 244 7.39 8.94 -12.98
C VAL A 244 8.13 9.60 -14.14
N ALA A 245 7.75 9.26 -15.36
CA ALA A 245 8.36 9.84 -16.55
C ALA A 245 7.95 11.31 -16.76
N ASP A 246 6.71 11.63 -16.37
CA ASP A 246 6.13 12.97 -16.49
C ASP A 246 5.28 13.26 -15.24
N VAL A 247 5.80 14.16 -14.38
CA VAL A 247 5.15 14.51 -13.11
C VAL A 247 3.82 15.21 -13.33
N GLU A 248 3.68 16.05 -14.35
CA GLU A 248 2.45 16.77 -14.64
C GLU A 248 1.34 15.81 -15.08
N ARG A 249 1.66 14.88 -15.97
CA ARG A 249 0.75 13.85 -16.43
C ARG A 249 0.33 12.91 -15.29
N ALA A 250 1.26 12.52 -14.44
CA ALA A 250 0.96 11.69 -13.28
C ALA A 250 0.10 12.46 -12.26
N GLU A 251 0.43 13.72 -11.94
CA GLU A 251 -0.39 14.57 -11.07
C GLU A 251 -1.82 14.69 -11.58
N ALA A 252 -1.99 14.95 -12.87
CA ALA A 252 -3.32 15.05 -13.49
C ALA A 252 -4.11 13.73 -13.30
N PHE A 253 -3.48 12.57 -13.52
CA PHE A 253 -4.14 11.28 -13.33
C PHE A 253 -4.61 11.08 -11.87
N TYR A 254 -3.72 11.26 -10.91
CA TYR A 254 -4.06 11.06 -9.49
C TYR A 254 -5.07 12.11 -8.98
N SER A 255 -4.99 13.36 -9.45
CA SER A 255 -5.88 14.43 -9.00
C SER A 255 -7.24 14.40 -9.70
N GLU A 256 -7.28 14.33 -11.02
CA GLU A 256 -8.51 14.45 -11.79
C GLU A 256 -9.30 13.15 -11.80
N HIS A 257 -8.65 12.00 -12.01
CA HIS A 257 -9.34 10.72 -12.10
C HIS A 257 -9.48 10.01 -10.76
N LEU A 258 -8.49 10.07 -9.88
CA LEU A 258 -8.56 9.39 -8.58
C LEU A 258 -8.99 10.30 -7.43
N GLY A 259 -8.89 11.62 -7.58
CA GLY A 259 -9.40 12.58 -6.62
C GLY A 259 -8.48 12.93 -5.47
N PHE A 260 -7.18 12.74 -5.66
CA PHE A 260 -6.20 13.21 -4.70
C PHE A 260 -6.10 14.73 -4.73
N VAL A 261 -5.76 15.30 -3.59
CA VAL A 261 -5.58 16.74 -3.42
C VAL A 261 -4.10 17.04 -3.24
N LYS A 262 -3.57 17.99 -4.01
CA LYS A 262 -2.19 18.43 -3.83
C LYS A 262 -2.02 19.10 -2.47
N SER A 263 -1.10 18.59 -1.68
CA SER A 263 -0.71 19.14 -0.39
C SER A 263 0.47 20.09 -0.54
N GLU A 264 1.49 19.63 -1.26
CA GLU A 264 2.72 20.40 -1.40
C GLU A 264 3.42 20.11 -2.74
N GLU A 265 4.22 21.05 -3.16
CA GLU A 265 5.12 20.93 -4.30
C GLU A 265 6.49 21.49 -3.89
N ILE A 266 7.53 20.78 -4.19
CA ILE A 266 8.89 21.22 -3.95
C ILE A 266 9.73 21.11 -5.21
N VAL A 267 10.77 21.95 -5.29
CA VAL A 267 11.78 21.85 -6.35
C VAL A 267 13.10 21.42 -5.72
N TYR A 268 13.54 20.21 -6.04
CA TYR A 268 14.80 19.66 -5.58
C TYR A 268 15.78 19.53 -6.73
N ARG A 269 16.91 20.26 -6.67
CA ARG A 269 17.93 20.30 -7.73
C ARG A 269 17.35 20.59 -9.12
N GLY A 270 16.36 21.47 -9.19
CA GLY A 270 15.68 21.82 -10.44
C GLY A 270 14.56 20.85 -10.85
N ALA A 271 14.38 19.73 -10.15
CA ALA A 271 13.34 18.76 -10.43
C ALA A 271 12.08 19.04 -9.58
N ARG A 272 10.93 19.10 -10.24
CA ARG A 272 9.62 19.29 -9.60
C ARG A 272 9.16 18.00 -8.97
N CYS A 273 8.83 18.01 -7.67
CA CYS A 273 8.28 16.89 -6.93
C CYS A 273 6.93 17.29 -6.32
N VAL A 274 5.93 16.41 -6.40
CA VAL A 274 4.54 16.71 -6.01
C VAL A 274 4.06 15.71 -4.98
N PHE A 275 3.34 16.20 -3.97
CA PHE A 275 2.79 15.42 -2.87
C PHE A 275 1.27 15.53 -2.85
N LEU A 276 0.60 14.39 -2.92
CA LEU A 276 -0.85 14.27 -3.06
C LEU A 276 -1.43 13.44 -1.92
N ARG A 277 -2.58 13.85 -1.37
CA ARG A 277 -3.29 13.16 -0.29
C ARG A 277 -4.69 12.72 -0.69
N CYS A 278 -5.16 11.64 -0.13
CA CYS A 278 -6.55 11.19 -0.24
C CYS A 278 -7.36 11.46 1.05
N GLY A 279 -6.70 11.64 2.17
CA GLY A 279 -7.28 11.85 3.50
C GLY A 279 -6.73 13.09 4.21
N ALA A 280 -6.56 12.98 5.52
CA ALA A 280 -6.01 14.04 6.37
C ALA A 280 -4.47 14.01 6.48
N GLU A 281 -3.82 12.91 6.12
CA GLU A 281 -2.35 12.82 6.09
C GLU A 281 -1.76 13.81 5.08
N HIS A 282 -0.53 14.29 5.35
CA HIS A 282 0.15 15.23 4.46
C HIS A 282 0.20 14.71 3.02
N HIS A 283 0.55 13.45 2.81
CA HIS A 283 0.50 12.82 1.49
C HIS A 283 0.32 11.32 1.57
N SER A 284 -0.38 10.78 0.60
CA SER A 284 -0.53 9.34 0.35
C SER A 284 0.32 8.91 -0.82
N VAL A 285 0.58 9.84 -1.77
CA VAL A 285 1.41 9.64 -2.96
C VAL A 285 2.42 10.77 -3.09
N GLY A 286 3.67 10.43 -3.35
CA GLY A 286 4.72 11.34 -3.80
C GLY A 286 5.09 11.03 -5.25
N LEU A 287 5.19 12.06 -6.10
CA LEU A 287 5.56 11.93 -7.50
C LEU A 287 6.90 12.63 -7.74
N PHE A 288 7.88 11.88 -8.23
CA PHE A 288 9.25 12.32 -8.44
C PHE A 288 9.67 12.08 -9.89
N PRO A 289 10.38 13.03 -10.53
CA PRO A 289 10.95 12.77 -11.84
C PRO A 289 11.91 11.59 -11.81
N ARG A 290 11.85 10.73 -12.81
CA ARG A 290 12.64 9.48 -12.89
C ARG A 290 14.15 9.74 -12.85
N GLU A 291 14.60 10.90 -13.30
CA GLU A 291 16.00 11.31 -13.31
C GLU A 291 16.58 11.41 -11.89
N LEU A 292 15.75 11.73 -10.90
CA LEU A 292 16.19 11.79 -9.50
C LEU A 292 16.64 10.44 -8.94
N ARG A 293 16.18 9.33 -9.51
CA ARG A 293 16.53 7.98 -9.05
C ARG A 293 18.04 7.78 -8.93
N ARG A 294 18.79 8.14 -9.98
CA ARG A 294 20.25 8.06 -9.98
C ARG A 294 20.90 9.05 -9.00
N THR A 295 20.37 10.26 -8.92
CA THR A 295 20.86 11.30 -8.00
C THR A 295 20.73 10.88 -6.53
N LEU A 296 19.66 10.12 -6.22
CA LEU A 296 19.40 9.59 -4.89
C LEU A 296 20.09 8.25 -4.60
N GLY A 297 20.84 7.70 -5.56
CA GLY A 297 21.54 6.42 -5.39
C GLY A 297 20.60 5.21 -5.24
N LEU A 298 19.38 5.30 -5.76
CA LEU A 298 18.39 4.25 -5.69
C LEU A 298 18.48 3.30 -6.89
N SER A 299 17.99 2.08 -6.71
CA SER A 299 18.02 1.02 -7.71
C SER A 299 17.36 1.44 -9.03
N GLU A 300 18.02 1.20 -10.14
CA GLU A 300 17.48 1.45 -11.47
C GLU A 300 16.41 0.44 -11.90
N HIS A 301 16.25 -0.65 -11.14
CA HIS A 301 15.29 -1.70 -11.42
C HIS A 301 13.88 -1.43 -10.87
N THR A 302 13.68 -0.30 -10.19
CA THR A 302 12.38 0.04 -9.61
C THR A 302 11.92 1.44 -10.01
N THR A 303 10.62 1.58 -10.14
CA THR A 303 9.92 2.86 -10.26
C THR A 303 9.32 3.32 -8.93
N CYS A 304 9.50 2.56 -7.84
CA CYS A 304 9.17 2.98 -6.49
C CYS A 304 10.35 3.78 -5.90
N MET A 305 10.13 5.06 -5.61
CA MET A 305 11.11 5.88 -4.90
C MET A 305 11.21 5.44 -3.44
N SER A 306 10.08 5.28 -2.77
CA SER A 306 10.00 4.70 -1.44
C SER A 306 8.59 4.19 -1.11
N PHE A 307 8.53 3.20 -0.24
CA PHE A 307 7.30 2.71 0.37
C PHE A 307 7.34 2.98 1.87
N GLY A 308 6.38 3.76 2.37
CA GLY A 308 6.33 4.17 3.76
C GLY A 308 5.83 3.07 4.70
N LEU A 309 6.48 2.95 5.86
CA LEU A 309 6.12 2.05 6.95
C LEU A 309 6.14 2.85 8.25
N GLN A 310 4.98 3.14 8.81
CA GLN A 310 4.87 3.86 10.06
C GLN A 310 5.05 2.92 11.24
N VAL A 311 5.86 3.34 12.22
CA VAL A 311 6.00 2.69 13.53
C VAL A 311 5.30 3.50 14.61
N GLY A 312 5.07 2.92 15.79
CA GLY A 312 4.21 3.51 16.81
C GLY A 312 4.72 4.84 17.38
N THR A 313 6.02 4.94 17.67
CA THR A 313 6.61 6.13 18.32
C THR A 313 8.00 6.44 17.79
N TYR A 314 8.52 7.62 18.15
CA TYR A 314 9.92 7.99 17.84
C TYR A 314 10.93 7.02 18.47
N ALA A 315 10.66 6.55 19.68
CA ALA A 315 11.50 5.55 20.33
C ALA A 315 11.53 4.23 19.53
N GLN A 316 10.38 3.79 19.06
CA GLN A 316 10.27 2.63 18.17
C GLN A 316 10.99 2.84 16.84
N LEU A 317 10.94 4.06 16.25
CA LEU A 317 11.69 4.35 15.02
C LEU A 317 13.20 4.20 15.24
N ARG A 318 13.75 4.75 16.33
CA ARG A 318 15.17 4.60 16.68
C ARG A 318 15.53 3.13 16.91
N ALA A 319 14.70 2.41 17.65
CA ALA A 319 14.89 0.99 17.92
C ALA A 319 14.81 0.15 16.64
N ALA A 320 13.88 0.47 15.72
CA ALA A 320 13.78 -0.19 14.42
C ALA A 320 15.05 -0.01 13.59
N VAL A 321 15.58 1.22 13.50
CA VAL A 321 16.81 1.50 12.77
C VAL A 321 18.00 0.73 13.37
N ALA A 322 18.14 0.72 14.71
CA ALA A 322 19.20 -0.01 15.38
C ALA A 322 19.08 -1.53 15.17
N PHE A 323 17.87 -2.06 15.32
CA PHE A 323 17.56 -3.49 15.12
C PHE A 323 17.87 -3.92 13.68
N LEU A 324 17.37 -3.21 12.69
CA LEU A 324 17.59 -3.57 11.28
C LEU A 324 19.07 -3.47 10.89
N LYS A 325 19.80 -2.44 11.37
CA LYS A 325 21.25 -2.33 11.16
C LYS A 325 22.01 -3.50 11.78
N SER A 326 21.63 -3.94 12.98
CA SER A 326 22.26 -5.09 13.64
C SER A 326 22.03 -6.42 12.92
N HIS A 327 20.99 -6.48 12.07
CA HIS A 327 20.68 -7.61 11.19
C HIS A 327 21.24 -7.42 9.76
N GLY A 328 22.12 -6.46 9.53
CA GLY A 328 22.79 -6.26 8.26
C GLY A 328 21.96 -5.55 7.18
N VAL A 329 20.81 -4.98 7.53
CA VAL A 329 19.99 -4.22 6.60
C VAL A 329 20.72 -2.94 6.20
N LYS A 330 20.77 -2.68 4.88
CA LYS A 330 21.40 -1.47 4.34
C LYS A 330 20.43 -0.29 4.42
N PHE A 331 20.98 0.89 4.69
CA PHE A 331 20.25 2.15 4.71
C PHE A 331 20.78 3.11 3.66
N VAL A 332 19.92 3.99 3.17
CA VAL A 332 20.24 5.04 2.21
C VAL A 332 20.23 6.38 2.93
N ASP A 333 21.38 7.04 2.96
CA ASP A 333 21.56 8.36 3.61
C ASP A 333 21.50 9.52 2.60
N SER A 334 21.34 9.22 1.30
CA SER A 334 21.34 10.21 0.21
C SER A 334 19.98 10.88 -0.04
N ILE A 335 18.93 10.42 0.65
CA ILE A 335 17.59 11.00 0.53
C ILE A 335 17.45 12.12 1.57
N PRO A 336 17.40 13.38 1.17
CA PRO A 336 17.35 14.48 2.11
C PRO A 336 15.94 14.66 2.69
N PRO A 337 15.82 15.21 3.92
CA PRO A 337 14.53 15.38 4.61
C PRO A 337 13.49 16.19 3.83
N GLU A 338 13.92 17.14 3.02
CA GLU A 338 13.04 17.96 2.18
C GLU A 338 12.26 17.17 1.13
N LEU A 339 12.71 15.95 0.78
CA LEU A 339 11.97 15.03 -0.10
C LEU A 339 10.89 14.22 0.63
N SER A 340 10.69 14.49 1.92
CA SER A 340 9.63 13.89 2.74
C SER A 340 8.89 14.96 3.54
N PRO A 341 8.28 15.97 2.86
CA PRO A 341 7.59 17.05 3.56
C PRO A 341 6.45 16.49 4.41
N GLY A 342 6.24 17.08 5.60
CA GLY A 342 5.26 16.61 6.56
C GLY A 342 5.68 15.39 7.38
N ILE A 343 6.81 14.75 7.07
CA ILE A 343 7.46 13.71 7.89
C ILE A 343 8.73 14.32 8.49
N ASP A 344 8.86 14.30 9.81
CA ASP A 344 10.04 14.90 10.46
C ASP A 344 11.24 13.94 10.46
N TYR A 345 11.20 12.87 11.26
CA TYR A 345 12.26 11.87 11.31
C TYR A 345 11.88 10.64 10.50
N SER A 346 12.73 10.25 9.59
CA SER A 346 12.59 9.01 8.82
C SER A 346 13.96 8.38 8.53
N ALA A 347 13.96 7.09 8.26
CA ALA A 347 15.12 6.33 7.83
C ALA A 347 14.74 5.47 6.61
N PHE A 348 15.63 5.36 5.64
CA PHE A 348 15.40 4.67 4.39
C PHE A 348 16.19 3.36 4.37
N ALA A 349 15.51 2.24 4.56
CA ALA A 349 16.06 0.89 4.52
C ALA A 349 15.89 0.27 3.13
N LEU A 350 16.82 -0.57 2.70
CA LEU A 350 16.69 -1.35 1.47
C LEU A 350 16.27 -2.78 1.78
N ASP A 351 15.27 -3.26 1.07
CA ASP A 351 14.92 -4.68 1.07
C ASP A 351 15.97 -5.51 0.29
N PRO A 352 15.89 -6.85 0.27
CA PRO A 352 16.85 -7.70 -0.44
C PRO A 352 16.97 -7.44 -1.95
N ASP A 353 15.92 -6.91 -2.57
CA ASP A 353 15.91 -6.54 -4.01
C ASP A 353 16.34 -5.08 -4.26
N GLY A 354 16.55 -4.31 -3.20
CA GLY A 354 16.94 -2.89 -3.28
C GLY A 354 15.76 -1.93 -3.38
N HIS A 355 14.54 -2.36 -3.07
CA HIS A 355 13.43 -1.43 -2.90
C HIS A 355 13.64 -0.61 -1.62
N CYS A 356 13.35 0.68 -1.71
CA CYS A 356 13.54 1.63 -0.63
C CYS A 356 12.29 1.68 0.26
N LEU A 357 12.47 1.43 1.56
CA LEU A 357 11.42 1.49 2.57
C LEU A 357 11.66 2.70 3.48
N GLN A 358 10.69 3.59 3.57
CA GLN A 358 10.74 4.75 4.45
C GLN A 358 10.13 4.39 5.82
N LEU A 359 10.98 4.17 6.82
CA LEU A 359 10.54 4.01 8.20
C LEU A 359 10.33 5.39 8.81
N TYR A 360 9.16 5.64 9.42
CA TYR A 360 8.85 6.91 10.08
C TYR A 360 7.86 6.66 11.23
N TYR A 361 7.69 7.62 12.13
CA TYR A 361 6.72 7.51 13.23
C TYR A 361 5.60 8.53 13.14
N TYR A 362 5.86 9.67 12.52
CA TYR A 362 4.94 10.80 12.47
C TYR A 362 4.83 11.33 11.04
N MET A 363 3.61 11.64 10.64
CA MET A 363 3.30 12.44 9.46
C MET A 363 2.30 13.52 9.83
N GLU A 364 2.57 14.75 9.39
CA GLU A 364 1.69 15.89 9.54
C GLU A 364 0.26 15.56 9.09
N GLN A 365 -0.73 15.91 9.92
CA GLN A 365 -2.12 15.83 9.55
C GLN A 365 -2.59 17.21 9.07
N VAL A 366 -3.17 17.26 7.88
CA VAL A 366 -3.74 18.47 7.31
C VAL A 366 -5.10 18.69 7.97
N GLY A 367 -5.17 19.71 8.80
CA GLY A 367 -6.33 20.00 9.62
C GLY A 367 -7.56 20.43 8.83
N TRP A 368 -8.61 20.79 9.55
CA TRP A 368 -9.92 21.21 9.03
C TRP A 368 -9.85 22.39 8.04
N ASN A 369 -8.83 23.25 8.16
CA ASN A 369 -8.61 24.38 7.26
C ASN A 369 -7.90 24.03 5.94
N GLY A 370 -7.51 22.75 5.76
CA GLY A 370 -6.82 22.27 4.57
C GLY A 370 -5.38 22.79 4.38
N ARG A 371 -4.83 23.51 5.35
CA ARG A 371 -3.49 24.11 5.29
C ARG A 371 -2.41 23.14 5.74
N VAL A 372 -1.39 22.94 4.93
CA VAL A 372 -0.15 22.30 5.34
C VAL A 372 0.76 23.32 6.07
N ARG A 373 1.61 22.84 6.96
CA ARG A 373 2.60 23.66 7.64
C ARG A 373 3.70 24.08 6.66
N THR A 374 4.16 25.29 6.82
CA THR A 374 5.36 25.75 6.11
C THR A 374 6.61 25.02 6.66
N ALA A 375 7.68 25.00 5.90
CA ALA A 375 8.96 24.41 6.35
C ALA A 375 9.45 25.01 7.68
N ALA A 376 9.18 26.31 7.94
CA ALA A 376 9.56 26.99 9.18
C ALA A 376 8.71 26.55 10.40
N GLU A 377 7.49 26.08 10.17
CA GLU A 377 6.58 25.61 11.23
C GLU A 377 6.79 24.12 11.55
N ARG A 378 7.55 23.41 10.73
CA ARG A 378 7.86 21.98 10.92
C ARG A 378 9.04 21.80 11.86
N ARG A 379 9.07 20.66 12.53
CA ARG A 379 10.21 20.28 13.35
C ARG A 379 11.46 20.16 12.49
N ARG A 380 12.52 20.82 12.91
CA ARG A 380 13.83 20.67 12.28
C ARG A 380 14.46 19.34 12.70
N VAL A 381 14.76 18.51 11.73
CA VAL A 381 15.53 17.28 11.92
C VAL A 381 16.98 17.65 12.25
N VAL A 382 17.54 17.03 13.27
CA VAL A 382 18.94 17.20 13.69
C VAL A 382 19.68 15.87 13.64
N THR A 383 20.94 15.92 13.24
CA THR A 383 21.82 14.74 13.21
C THR A 383 23.02 14.99 14.12
N PRO A 384 23.39 14.07 15.01
CA PRO A 384 22.74 12.79 15.28
C PRO A 384 21.33 12.96 15.89
N TRP A 385 20.47 11.96 15.72
CA TRP A 385 19.13 11.98 16.29
C TRP A 385 19.17 12.05 17.82
N ARG A 386 18.34 12.89 18.40
CA ARG A 386 18.21 13.01 19.85
C ARG A 386 17.66 11.74 20.49
N ASP A 387 17.92 11.53 21.79
CA ASP A 387 17.37 10.37 22.50
C ASP A 387 15.87 10.46 22.70
N ALA A 388 15.34 11.65 22.88
CA ALA A 388 13.92 11.94 22.96
C ALA A 388 13.59 13.23 22.23
N LEU A 389 12.32 13.39 21.86
CA LEU A 389 11.78 14.60 21.24
C LEU A 389 10.75 15.23 22.17
N GLU A 390 10.73 16.55 22.22
CA GLU A 390 9.64 17.30 22.85
C GLU A 390 8.33 17.06 22.08
N PRO A 391 7.20 16.90 22.79
CA PRO A 391 5.90 16.78 22.17
C PRO A 391 5.60 17.95 21.20
N LEU A 392 4.90 17.68 20.14
CA LEU A 392 4.35 18.72 19.27
C LEU A 392 3.06 19.24 19.91
N SER A 393 3.07 20.50 20.38
CA SER A 393 2.03 21.05 21.23
C SER A 393 0.66 21.27 20.57
N ASP A 394 0.62 21.26 19.25
CA ASP A 394 -0.56 21.62 18.46
C ASP A 394 -0.91 20.58 17.38
N THR A 395 -0.43 19.37 17.55
CA THR A 395 -0.51 18.32 16.52
C THR A 395 -1.24 17.11 17.07
N TYR A 396 -2.13 16.57 16.27
CA TYR A 396 -2.64 15.23 16.49
C TYR A 396 -1.49 14.25 16.33
N VAL A 397 -1.09 13.64 17.44
CA VAL A 397 -0.12 12.55 17.46
C VAL A 397 -0.81 11.22 17.27
N ASP A 398 -2.08 11.12 17.64
CA ASP A 398 -2.87 9.94 17.48
C ASP A 398 -3.29 9.77 16.02
N GLN A 399 -3.27 8.54 15.58
CA GLN A 399 -3.81 8.19 14.28
C GLN A 399 -5.31 8.51 14.28
N VAL A 400 -5.74 9.33 13.32
CA VAL A 400 -7.15 9.59 13.12
C VAL A 400 -7.85 8.26 12.85
N PHE A 401 -8.83 7.92 13.69
CA PHE A 401 -9.64 6.74 13.47
C PHE A 401 -10.42 6.90 12.18
N GLN A 402 -10.10 6.09 11.20
CA GLN A 402 -10.76 6.13 9.90
C GLN A 402 -11.89 5.11 9.79
N GLY A 403 -12.03 4.25 10.78
CA GLY A 403 -12.99 3.15 10.77
C GLY A 403 -12.83 2.22 9.56
N PRO A 404 -13.70 1.24 9.38
CA PRO A 404 -13.68 0.36 8.22
C PRO A 404 -14.09 1.08 6.93
N LEU A 405 -14.71 2.23 7.03
CA LEU A 405 -15.19 3.01 5.90
C LEU A 405 -14.42 4.34 5.69
N GLY A 406 -13.43 4.62 6.53
CA GLY A 406 -12.58 5.80 6.48
C GLY A 406 -13.21 7.04 7.02
#